data_c5e1bf1838221038b55d42c1b74d6128
#
_entry.id   c5e1bf1838221038b55d42c1b74d6128
#
_cell.length_a   1.000
_cell.length_b   1.000
_cell.length_c   1.000
_cell.angle_alpha   90.00
_cell.angle_beta   90.00
_cell.angle_gamma   90.00
#
_symmetry.space_group_name_H-M   'P 1'
#
loop_
_entity.id
_entity.type
_entity.pdbx_description
1 polymer ?
#
loop_
_entity_poly.entity_id
_entity_poly.type
_entity_poly.pdbx_seq_one_letter_code
_entity_poly.pdbx_strand_id
1 'polypeptide(L)'
;MSRPIVAITRPADRSKAACKIVEELGGQYILAPTLDLKPVNSESLKNLIANKDLLDWIVFTSPTTITSLNLFYPDFLKNLDCKVAVIGNKTGKIASEQGVKVDLIPEDFTAEGLLEEFEKRNITNQTIGIPRTASARPVLPEGLEKLNNKVILAEAYKSLFPMDEDKISDLIAKIENNEIDAITFTSPLTVTNFFKISKNKEKLADLLSNNLLTVCIGPITGKILDQYNINYIYPDTYNVRDMMELLFKTWRNSHER
;
A
#
# COMPACT_ATOMS: atom_id res chain seq x y z
N MET A 1 -11.58 13.17 28.46
CA MET A 1 -11.91 12.94 27.04
C MET A 1 -11.72 11.46 26.75
N SER A 2 -12.68 10.80 26.12
CA SER A 2 -12.53 9.43 25.65
C SER A 2 -11.41 9.36 24.60
N ARG A 3 -10.70 8.23 24.56
CA ARG A 3 -9.62 8.00 23.59
C ARG A 3 -10.16 7.11 22.48
N PRO A 4 -10.14 7.51 21.22
CA PRO A 4 -10.69 6.66 20.16
C PRO A 4 -9.89 5.37 20.01
N ILE A 5 -10.60 4.27 19.79
CA ILE A 5 -10.03 2.96 19.46
C ILE A 5 -10.05 2.80 17.93
N VAL A 6 -8.86 2.77 17.34
CA VAL A 6 -8.67 2.74 15.87
C VAL A 6 -8.26 1.35 15.42
N ALA A 7 -9.05 0.72 14.57
CA ALA A 7 -8.68 -0.52 13.90
C ALA A 7 -7.70 -0.25 12.72
N ILE A 8 -6.55 -0.92 12.75
CA ILE A 8 -5.51 -0.83 11.73
C ILE A 8 -5.45 -2.15 10.97
N THR A 9 -5.83 -2.14 9.68
CA THR A 9 -5.95 -3.36 8.84
C THR A 9 -4.75 -3.61 7.92
N ARG A 10 -3.76 -2.71 7.91
CA ARG A 10 -2.59 -2.82 7.04
C ARG A 10 -1.64 -3.95 7.46
N PRO A 11 -0.75 -4.44 6.55
CA PRO A 11 0.25 -5.46 6.88
C PRO A 11 1.04 -5.17 8.15
N ALA A 12 1.28 -6.20 8.96
CA ALA A 12 1.89 -6.05 10.28
C ALA A 12 3.29 -5.41 10.23
N ASP A 13 4.12 -5.80 9.26
CA ASP A 13 5.47 -5.26 9.01
C ASP A 13 5.49 -3.76 8.69
N ARG A 14 4.35 -3.22 8.25
CA ARG A 14 4.18 -1.81 7.88
C ARG A 14 3.34 -1.01 8.88
N SER A 15 2.85 -1.64 9.94
CA SER A 15 1.90 -1.03 10.87
C SER A 15 2.57 -0.19 11.96
N LYS A 16 3.83 -0.44 12.29
CA LYS A 16 4.54 0.21 13.40
C LYS A 16 4.42 1.75 13.39
N ALA A 17 4.59 2.37 12.21
CA ALA A 17 4.47 3.83 12.10
C ALA A 17 3.02 4.30 12.32
N ALA A 18 2.04 3.55 11.82
CA ALA A 18 0.63 3.88 12.00
C ALA A 18 0.21 3.77 13.47
N CYS A 19 0.62 2.69 14.16
CA CYS A 19 0.37 2.50 15.58
C CYS A 19 0.94 3.67 16.41
N LYS A 20 2.21 4.04 16.14
CA LYS A 20 2.86 5.16 16.82
C LYS A 20 2.13 6.48 16.60
N ILE A 21 1.65 6.76 15.37
CA ILE A 21 0.89 7.98 15.09
C ILE A 21 -0.44 8.00 15.86
N VAL A 22 -1.15 6.87 15.96
CA VAL A 22 -2.38 6.77 16.76
C VAL A 22 -2.11 7.10 18.24
N GLU A 23 -1.01 6.56 18.82
CA GLU A 23 -0.60 6.85 20.18
C GLU A 23 -0.21 8.33 20.37
N GLU A 24 0.59 8.90 19.44
CA GLU A 24 0.97 10.33 19.43
C GLU A 24 -0.26 11.25 19.40
N LEU A 25 -1.33 10.86 18.69
CA LEU A 25 -2.57 11.63 18.60
C LEU A 25 -3.52 11.37 19.78
N GLY A 26 -3.13 10.51 20.72
CA GLY A 26 -3.87 10.24 21.97
C GLY A 26 -4.93 9.16 21.86
N GLY A 27 -4.90 8.32 20.83
CA GLY A 27 -5.80 7.17 20.66
C GLY A 27 -5.23 5.86 21.19
N GLN A 28 -6.04 4.81 21.04
CA GLN A 28 -5.67 3.40 21.19
C GLN A 28 -5.83 2.71 19.84
N TYR A 29 -5.15 1.60 19.62
CA TYR A 29 -5.29 0.85 18.37
C TYR A 29 -5.52 -0.64 18.60
N ILE A 30 -6.20 -1.26 17.64
CA ILE A 30 -6.26 -2.71 17.46
C ILE A 30 -5.63 -3.01 16.10
N LEU A 31 -4.60 -3.87 16.11
CA LEU A 31 -3.92 -4.29 14.89
C LEU A 31 -4.50 -5.63 14.42
N ALA A 32 -5.25 -5.60 13.32
CA ALA A 32 -5.83 -6.76 12.66
C ALA A 32 -5.46 -6.75 11.16
N PRO A 33 -4.24 -7.17 10.79
CA PRO A 33 -3.79 -7.15 9.41
C PRO A 33 -4.68 -8.01 8.52
N THR A 34 -5.19 -7.43 7.44
CA THR A 34 -6.01 -8.13 6.44
C THR A 34 -5.22 -8.51 5.18
N LEU A 35 -3.90 -8.28 5.20
CA LEU A 35 -3.00 -8.53 4.09
C LEU A 35 -1.60 -8.86 4.62
N ASP A 36 -1.06 -9.98 4.17
CA ASP A 36 0.33 -10.36 4.39
C ASP A 36 1.15 -10.16 3.10
N LEU A 37 2.37 -9.65 3.26
CA LEU A 37 3.32 -9.43 2.17
C LEU A 37 4.50 -10.38 2.36
N LYS A 38 4.59 -11.40 1.52
CA LYS A 38 5.62 -12.43 1.62
C LYS A 38 6.64 -12.30 0.49
N PRO A 39 7.92 -12.00 0.77
CA PRO A 39 8.98 -12.05 -0.22
C PRO A 39 9.03 -13.42 -0.92
N VAL A 40 9.26 -13.44 -2.22
CA VAL A 40 9.42 -14.67 -3.02
C VAL A 40 10.56 -14.55 -4.01
N ASN A 41 11.30 -15.63 -4.19
CA ASN A 41 12.33 -15.75 -5.22
C ASN A 41 11.74 -16.51 -6.42
N SER A 42 10.86 -15.83 -7.16
CA SER A 42 10.17 -16.42 -8.31
C SER A 42 11.10 -16.58 -9.52
N GLU A 43 10.71 -17.42 -10.48
CA GLU A 43 11.46 -17.57 -11.74
C GLU A 43 11.51 -16.25 -12.53
N SER A 44 10.45 -15.46 -12.53
CA SER A 44 10.46 -14.13 -13.16
C SER A 44 11.43 -13.17 -12.48
N LEU A 45 11.58 -13.23 -11.14
CA LEU A 45 12.57 -12.44 -10.42
C LEU A 45 13.99 -12.88 -10.76
N LYS A 46 14.27 -14.18 -10.77
CA LYS A 46 15.57 -14.72 -11.20
C LYS A 46 15.93 -14.30 -12.63
N ASN A 47 14.95 -14.35 -13.53
CA ASN A 47 15.13 -13.90 -14.91
C ASN A 47 15.45 -12.40 -14.99
N LEU A 48 14.76 -11.56 -14.24
CA LEU A 48 15.05 -10.11 -14.20
C LEU A 48 16.46 -9.85 -13.68
N ILE A 49 16.88 -10.53 -12.60
CA ILE A 49 18.24 -10.43 -12.04
C ILE A 49 19.30 -10.87 -13.04
N ALA A 50 19.09 -12.00 -13.73
CA ALA A 50 20.03 -12.52 -14.72
C ALA A 50 20.18 -11.60 -15.95
N ASN A 51 19.17 -10.77 -16.24
CA ASN A 51 19.16 -9.84 -17.35
C ASN A 51 19.31 -8.36 -16.92
N LYS A 52 19.86 -8.10 -15.72
CA LYS A 52 19.98 -6.76 -15.17
C LYS A 52 20.75 -5.80 -16.08
N ASP A 53 21.74 -6.29 -16.79
CA ASP A 53 22.61 -5.49 -17.69
C ASP A 53 21.88 -5.04 -18.97
N LEU A 54 20.68 -5.57 -19.24
CA LEU A 54 19.79 -5.13 -20.32
C LEU A 54 18.82 -4.03 -19.92
N LEU A 55 18.78 -3.68 -18.63
CA LEU A 55 17.86 -2.68 -18.12
C LEU A 55 18.39 -1.27 -18.32
N ASP A 56 17.60 -0.42 -18.94
CA ASP A 56 17.81 1.03 -18.94
C ASP A 56 17.24 1.67 -17.67
N TRP A 57 16.12 1.10 -17.17
CA TRP A 57 15.45 1.52 -15.95
C TRP A 57 15.01 0.35 -15.09
N ILE A 58 14.98 0.58 -13.78
CA ILE A 58 14.24 -0.27 -12.84
C ILE A 58 13.26 0.59 -12.03
N VAL A 59 12.03 0.09 -11.84
CA VAL A 59 10.98 0.82 -11.12
C VAL A 59 10.59 0.09 -9.84
N PHE A 60 10.79 0.73 -8.69
CA PHE A 60 10.35 0.23 -7.40
C PHE A 60 9.04 0.89 -6.99
N THR A 61 7.96 0.14 -7.05
CA THR A 61 6.62 0.62 -6.68
C THR A 61 6.33 0.49 -5.18
N SER A 62 7.19 -0.16 -4.42
CA SER A 62 6.92 -0.53 -3.01
C SER A 62 8.21 -0.80 -2.23
N PRO A 63 8.28 -0.39 -0.95
CA PRO A 63 9.37 -0.79 -0.04
C PRO A 63 9.58 -2.30 0.04
N THR A 64 8.50 -3.09 -0.04
CA THR A 64 8.58 -4.56 0.03
C THR A 64 9.42 -5.15 -1.09
N THR A 65 9.41 -4.53 -2.28
CA THR A 65 10.28 -4.94 -3.40
C THR A 65 11.75 -4.85 -3.01
N ILE A 66 12.17 -3.74 -2.43
CA ILE A 66 13.55 -3.51 -1.99
C ILE A 66 13.95 -4.52 -0.91
N THR A 67 13.05 -4.74 0.08
CA THR A 67 13.27 -5.74 1.12
C THR A 67 13.41 -7.15 0.53
N SER A 68 12.58 -7.51 -0.47
CA SER A 68 12.64 -8.80 -1.13
C SER A 68 13.92 -8.99 -1.92
N LEU A 69 14.35 -7.96 -2.65
CA LEU A 69 15.62 -7.99 -3.38
C LEU A 69 16.81 -8.14 -2.43
N ASN A 70 16.86 -7.39 -1.35
CA ASN A 70 17.93 -7.51 -0.35
C ASN A 70 17.97 -8.90 0.31
N LEU A 71 16.80 -9.51 0.52
CA LEU A 71 16.73 -10.84 1.13
C LEU A 71 17.34 -11.92 0.24
N PHE A 72 17.07 -11.89 -1.06
CA PHE A 72 17.49 -12.93 -2.00
C PHE A 72 18.74 -12.58 -2.80
N TYR A 73 19.01 -11.28 -3.00
CA TYR A 73 20.07 -10.74 -3.84
C TYR A 73 20.71 -9.51 -3.18
N PRO A 74 21.44 -9.65 -2.05
CA PRO A 74 21.92 -8.54 -1.22
C PRO A 74 22.84 -7.55 -1.94
N ASP A 75 23.52 -7.99 -3.00
CA ASP A 75 24.42 -7.16 -3.79
C ASP A 75 23.77 -6.54 -5.03
N PHE A 76 22.54 -6.96 -5.37
CA PHE A 76 21.87 -6.51 -6.59
C PHE A 76 21.67 -4.99 -6.61
N LEU A 77 21.14 -4.44 -5.52
CA LEU A 77 20.85 -3.00 -5.42
C LEU A 77 22.10 -2.13 -5.48
N LYS A 78 23.22 -2.62 -4.96
CA LYS A 78 24.50 -1.90 -4.96
C LYS A 78 25.17 -1.88 -6.34
N ASN A 79 24.84 -2.84 -7.18
CA ASN A 79 25.43 -3.05 -8.50
C ASN A 79 24.42 -2.77 -9.63
N LEU A 80 23.53 -1.78 -9.43
CA LEU A 80 22.63 -1.30 -10.46
C LEU A 80 23.32 -0.24 -11.31
N ASP A 81 23.47 -0.54 -12.60
CA ASP A 81 24.03 0.41 -13.59
C ASP A 81 22.91 1.14 -14.36
N CYS A 82 21.65 0.74 -14.21
CA CYS A 82 20.49 1.38 -14.79
C CYS A 82 19.95 2.53 -13.95
N LYS A 83 19.12 3.38 -14.57
CA LYS A 83 18.39 4.44 -13.85
C LYS A 83 17.31 3.85 -12.96
N VAL A 84 17.02 4.52 -11.85
CA VAL A 84 16.05 4.06 -10.86
C VAL A 84 14.89 5.05 -10.73
N ALA A 85 13.67 4.56 -10.93
CA ALA A 85 12.46 5.29 -10.60
C ALA A 85 11.74 4.65 -9.40
N VAL A 86 11.09 5.49 -8.58
CA VAL A 86 10.24 5.04 -7.47
C VAL A 86 8.92 5.79 -7.50
N ILE A 87 7.82 5.16 -7.05
CA ILE A 87 6.52 5.82 -7.03
C ILE A 87 6.41 6.84 -5.89
N GLY A 88 7.07 6.63 -4.75
CA GLY A 88 6.87 7.54 -3.62
C GLY A 88 8.08 7.69 -2.70
N ASN A 89 8.10 8.78 -1.95
CA ASN A 89 9.22 9.19 -1.07
C ASN A 89 9.67 8.10 -0.10
N LYS A 90 8.74 7.31 0.47
CA LYS A 90 9.09 6.22 1.38
C LYS A 90 9.92 5.15 0.69
N THR A 91 9.56 4.77 -0.54
CA THR A 91 10.31 3.80 -1.34
C THR A 91 11.66 4.37 -1.73
N GLY A 92 11.70 5.65 -2.13
CA GLY A 92 12.94 6.36 -2.44
C GLY A 92 13.91 6.42 -1.26
N LYS A 93 13.41 6.76 -0.07
CA LYS A 93 14.23 6.79 1.15
C LYS A 93 14.86 5.42 1.44
N ILE A 94 14.06 4.34 1.40
CA ILE A 94 14.56 2.99 1.66
C ILE A 94 15.56 2.55 0.56
N ALA A 95 15.33 2.92 -0.71
CA ALA A 95 16.30 2.67 -1.79
C ALA A 95 17.63 3.39 -1.52
N SER A 96 17.57 4.66 -1.15
CA SER A 96 18.76 5.46 -0.83
C SER A 96 19.54 4.93 0.40
N GLU A 97 18.83 4.43 1.42
CA GLU A 97 19.45 3.77 2.59
C GLU A 97 20.21 2.48 2.20
N GLN A 98 19.87 1.87 1.05
CA GLN A 98 20.59 0.73 0.47
C GLN A 98 21.69 1.13 -0.54
N GLY A 99 21.97 2.43 -0.65
CA GLY A 99 22.99 2.97 -1.55
C GLY A 99 22.51 3.16 -3.00
N VAL A 100 21.23 3.02 -3.27
CA VAL A 100 20.65 3.20 -4.61
C VAL A 100 20.44 4.68 -4.88
N LYS A 101 20.99 5.19 -5.98
CA LYS A 101 20.66 6.52 -6.49
C LYS A 101 19.27 6.48 -7.14
N VAL A 102 18.36 7.28 -6.64
CA VAL A 102 17.02 7.45 -7.26
C VAL A 102 17.08 8.61 -8.26
N ASP A 103 16.74 8.34 -9.52
CA ASP A 103 16.78 9.30 -10.61
C ASP A 103 15.41 9.96 -10.89
N LEU A 104 14.31 9.30 -10.46
CA LEU A 104 12.96 9.80 -10.71
C LEU A 104 12.01 9.44 -9.57
N ILE A 105 11.32 10.46 -9.04
CA ILE A 105 10.16 10.35 -8.14
C ILE A 105 9.08 11.27 -8.72
N PRO A 106 7.87 10.80 -9.02
CA PRO A 106 6.81 11.68 -9.50
C PRO A 106 6.30 12.60 -8.39
N GLU A 107 5.67 13.71 -8.76
CA GLU A 107 5.01 14.61 -7.81
C GLU A 107 3.73 13.97 -7.24
N ASP A 108 2.95 13.33 -8.12
CA ASP A 108 1.84 12.47 -7.70
C ASP A 108 2.35 11.03 -7.50
N PHE A 109 2.32 10.56 -6.26
CA PHE A 109 2.85 9.26 -5.84
C PHE A 109 1.97 8.09 -6.28
N THR A 110 1.59 8.07 -7.56
CA THR A 110 0.78 7.04 -8.21
C THR A 110 1.49 6.43 -9.41
N ALA A 111 0.95 5.33 -9.93
CA ALA A 111 1.42 4.75 -11.19
C ALA A 111 1.17 5.71 -12.35
N GLU A 112 0.05 6.39 -12.31
CA GLU A 112 -0.38 7.40 -13.27
C GLU A 112 0.59 8.59 -13.28
N GLY A 113 0.93 9.15 -12.12
CA GLY A 113 1.90 10.23 -12.00
C GLY A 113 3.30 9.84 -12.49
N LEU A 114 3.72 8.59 -12.25
CA LEU A 114 5.00 8.11 -12.80
C LEU A 114 4.96 8.02 -14.33
N LEU A 115 3.84 7.57 -14.91
CA LEU A 115 3.67 7.53 -16.37
C LEU A 115 3.72 8.94 -17.00
N GLU A 116 3.07 9.92 -16.38
CA GLU A 116 3.15 11.31 -16.81
C GLU A 116 4.59 11.84 -16.84
N GLU A 117 5.40 11.49 -15.83
CA GLU A 117 6.81 11.89 -15.78
C GLU A 117 7.64 11.19 -16.88
N PHE A 118 7.37 9.93 -17.20
CA PHE A 118 8.01 9.23 -18.32
C PHE A 118 7.65 9.87 -19.66
N GLU A 119 6.39 10.22 -19.87
CA GLU A 119 5.91 10.91 -21.06
C GLU A 119 6.52 12.31 -21.19
N LYS A 120 6.45 13.15 -20.15
CA LYS A 120 7.04 14.51 -20.12
C LYS A 120 8.54 14.51 -20.47
N ARG A 121 9.26 13.46 -20.07
CA ARG A 121 10.70 13.33 -20.33
C ARG A 121 11.04 12.60 -21.63
N ASN A 122 10.03 12.22 -22.42
CA ASN A 122 10.17 11.45 -23.65
C ASN A 122 10.98 10.15 -23.44
N ILE A 123 10.76 9.45 -22.33
CA ILE A 123 11.43 8.17 -22.04
C ILE A 123 10.72 7.07 -22.82
N THR A 124 11.27 6.72 -23.98
CA THR A 124 10.75 5.73 -24.91
C THR A 124 11.86 4.79 -25.39
N ASN A 125 11.50 3.64 -25.96
CA ASN A 125 12.42 2.63 -26.48
C ASN A 125 13.43 2.12 -25.43
N GLN A 126 13.03 2.11 -24.16
CA GLN A 126 13.84 1.65 -23.03
C GLN A 126 13.38 0.27 -22.58
N THR A 127 14.30 -0.51 -22.00
CA THR A 127 13.98 -1.75 -21.28
C THR A 127 13.82 -1.45 -19.80
N ILE A 128 12.62 -1.70 -19.25
CA ILE A 128 12.22 -1.29 -17.91
C ILE A 128 11.88 -2.51 -17.06
N GLY A 129 12.67 -2.78 -16.02
CA GLY A 129 12.40 -3.82 -15.04
C GLY A 129 11.42 -3.33 -13.96
N ILE A 130 10.37 -4.12 -13.68
CA ILE A 130 9.38 -3.79 -12.62
C ILE A 130 9.22 -5.00 -11.69
N PRO A 131 10.09 -5.15 -10.68
CA PRO A 131 9.88 -6.15 -9.63
C PRO A 131 8.75 -5.68 -8.70
N ARG A 132 7.69 -6.51 -8.55
CA ARG A 132 6.46 -6.15 -7.82
C ARG A 132 5.68 -7.40 -7.41
N THR A 133 4.50 -7.24 -6.84
CA THR A 133 3.53 -8.34 -6.69
C THR A 133 2.70 -8.53 -7.96
N ALA A 134 2.35 -9.76 -8.29
CA ALA A 134 1.49 -10.08 -9.42
C ALA A 134 0.08 -9.48 -9.28
N SER A 135 -0.41 -9.29 -8.05
CA SER A 135 -1.73 -8.70 -7.76
C SER A 135 -1.80 -7.18 -7.93
N ALA A 136 -0.71 -6.50 -8.29
CA ALA A 136 -0.72 -5.05 -8.51
C ALA A 136 -1.45 -4.69 -9.82
N ARG A 137 -2.07 -3.49 -9.85
CA ARG A 137 -2.81 -2.99 -11.04
C ARG A 137 -1.93 -2.98 -12.30
N PRO A 138 -2.47 -3.31 -13.48
CA PRO A 138 -1.69 -3.36 -14.72
C PRO A 138 -1.36 -1.97 -15.32
N VAL A 139 -1.88 -0.89 -14.76
CA VAL A 139 -1.78 0.49 -15.27
C VAL A 139 -0.34 0.89 -15.61
N LEU A 140 0.62 0.64 -14.71
CA LEU A 140 2.00 1.04 -14.94
C LEU A 140 2.68 0.26 -16.08
N PRO A 141 2.70 -1.07 -16.12
CA PRO A 141 3.31 -1.79 -17.22
C PRO A 141 2.64 -1.49 -18.56
N GLU A 142 1.30 -1.50 -18.63
CA GLU A 142 0.56 -1.20 -19.86
C GLU A 142 0.79 0.24 -20.34
N GLY A 143 0.90 1.21 -19.43
CA GLY A 143 1.20 2.59 -19.76
C GLY A 143 2.63 2.75 -20.32
N LEU A 144 3.62 2.10 -19.71
CA LEU A 144 5.00 2.14 -20.20
C LEU A 144 5.14 1.46 -21.57
N GLU A 145 4.41 0.36 -21.83
CA GLU A 145 4.38 -0.28 -23.14
C GLU A 145 3.72 0.62 -24.21
N LYS A 146 2.66 1.36 -23.85
CA LYS A 146 2.05 2.38 -24.75
C LYS A 146 3.01 3.53 -25.09
N LEU A 147 3.97 3.82 -24.21
CA LEU A 147 5.07 4.75 -24.45
C LEU A 147 6.24 4.10 -25.24
N ASN A 148 6.01 2.98 -25.91
CA ASN A 148 6.99 2.22 -26.69
C ASN A 148 8.19 1.71 -25.87
N ASN A 149 8.02 1.40 -24.59
CA ASN A 149 9.05 0.77 -23.77
C ASN A 149 8.83 -0.75 -23.70
N LYS A 150 9.92 -1.49 -23.53
CA LYS A 150 9.88 -2.93 -23.25
C LYS A 150 9.82 -3.14 -21.75
N VAL A 151 8.79 -3.80 -21.24
CA VAL A 151 8.61 -4.05 -19.80
C VAL A 151 8.98 -5.47 -19.44
N ILE A 152 9.79 -5.64 -18.39
CA ILE A 152 10.13 -6.92 -17.76
C ILE A 152 9.51 -6.94 -16.37
N LEU A 153 8.39 -7.66 -16.24
CA LEU A 153 7.73 -7.86 -14.96
C LEU A 153 8.37 -9.00 -14.18
N ALA A 154 8.54 -8.80 -12.87
CA ALA A 154 9.05 -9.84 -11.97
C ALA A 154 8.26 -9.88 -10.66
N GLU A 155 7.86 -11.06 -10.22
CA GLU A 155 7.19 -11.22 -8.93
C GLU A 155 8.22 -11.30 -7.81
N ALA A 156 8.41 -10.18 -7.10
CA ALA A 156 9.36 -10.08 -5.99
C ALA A 156 8.72 -10.42 -4.63
N TYR A 157 7.41 -10.29 -4.50
CA TYR A 157 6.66 -10.66 -3.29
C TYR A 157 5.21 -10.98 -3.64
N LYS A 158 4.58 -11.79 -2.79
CA LYS A 158 3.14 -12.11 -2.88
C LYS A 158 2.36 -11.30 -1.88
N SER A 159 1.21 -10.80 -2.31
CA SER A 159 0.17 -10.27 -1.45
C SER A 159 -0.79 -11.41 -1.13
N LEU A 160 -0.74 -11.89 0.10
CA LEU A 160 -1.48 -13.06 0.55
C LEU A 160 -2.62 -12.65 1.47
N PHE A 161 -3.65 -13.47 1.49
CA PHE A 161 -4.64 -13.44 2.54
C PHE A 161 -3.94 -13.80 3.87
N PRO A 162 -4.24 -13.12 5.00
CA PRO A 162 -3.54 -13.36 6.25
C PRO A 162 -3.77 -14.79 6.75
N MET A 163 -2.72 -15.39 7.30
CA MET A 163 -2.82 -16.74 7.89
C MET A 163 -3.55 -16.74 9.25
N ASP A 164 -3.52 -15.61 9.96
CA ASP A 164 -4.17 -15.41 11.26
C ASP A 164 -5.52 -14.70 11.05
N GLU A 165 -6.54 -15.49 10.71
CA GLU A 165 -7.90 -14.99 10.52
C GLU A 165 -8.58 -14.62 11.85
N ASP A 166 -8.10 -15.16 12.97
CA ASP A 166 -8.72 -14.96 14.30
C ASP A 166 -8.71 -13.48 14.69
N LYS A 167 -7.61 -12.77 14.43
CA LYS A 167 -7.52 -11.32 14.69
C LYS A 167 -8.55 -10.49 13.93
N ILE A 168 -8.90 -10.92 12.73
CA ILE A 168 -9.90 -10.21 11.93
C ILE A 168 -11.30 -10.58 12.42
N SER A 169 -11.51 -11.84 12.77
CA SER A 169 -12.77 -12.31 13.36
C SER A 169 -13.05 -11.60 14.70
N ASP A 170 -12.03 -11.49 15.56
CA ASP A 170 -12.09 -10.73 16.80
C ASP A 170 -12.38 -9.23 16.58
N LEU A 171 -11.75 -8.63 15.56
CA LEU A 171 -12.04 -7.24 15.18
C LEU A 171 -13.48 -7.08 14.73
N ILE A 172 -14.01 -7.99 13.90
CA ILE A 172 -15.40 -7.96 13.46
C ILE A 172 -16.36 -8.06 14.67
N ALA A 173 -16.09 -8.97 15.61
CA ALA A 173 -16.87 -9.10 16.83
C ALA A 173 -16.85 -7.80 17.67
N LYS A 174 -15.70 -7.14 17.79
CA LYS A 174 -15.59 -5.85 18.48
C LYS A 174 -16.35 -4.73 17.77
N ILE A 175 -16.35 -4.73 16.44
CA ILE A 175 -17.17 -3.77 15.65
C ILE A 175 -18.66 -4.03 15.90
N GLU A 176 -19.09 -5.29 15.91
CA GLU A 176 -20.48 -5.65 16.22
C GLU A 176 -20.93 -5.27 17.64
N ASN A 177 -19.99 -5.21 18.58
CA ASN A 177 -20.22 -4.78 19.96
C ASN A 177 -20.07 -3.26 20.17
N ASN A 178 -19.83 -2.47 19.10
CA ASN A 178 -19.54 -1.03 19.16
C ASN A 178 -18.33 -0.67 20.05
N GLU A 179 -17.30 -1.53 20.06
CA GLU A 179 -16.04 -1.31 20.80
C GLU A 179 -14.97 -0.57 19.97
N ILE A 180 -15.26 -0.22 18.72
CA ILE A 180 -14.34 0.41 17.77
C ILE A 180 -14.91 1.74 17.31
N ASP A 181 -14.12 2.80 17.41
CA ASP A 181 -14.52 4.15 16.98
C ASP A 181 -14.19 4.44 15.51
N ALA A 182 -13.11 3.85 15.01
CA ALA A 182 -12.69 4.05 13.63
C ALA A 182 -11.95 2.85 13.03
N ILE A 183 -12.02 2.68 11.72
CA ILE A 183 -11.26 1.69 10.96
C ILE A 183 -10.52 2.33 9.80
N THR A 184 -9.29 1.83 9.51
CA THR A 184 -8.45 2.36 8.44
C THR A 184 -8.10 1.32 7.40
N PHE A 185 -8.22 1.66 6.11
CA PHE A 185 -7.84 0.84 4.98
C PHE A 185 -6.79 1.53 4.11
N THR A 186 -5.69 0.85 3.82
CA THR A 186 -4.55 1.43 3.08
C THR A 186 -4.34 0.84 1.68
N SER A 187 -5.23 -0.02 1.22
CA SER A 187 -5.25 -0.55 -0.15
C SER A 187 -6.58 -1.23 -0.47
N PRO A 188 -6.92 -1.39 -1.76
CA PRO A 188 -8.07 -2.18 -2.21
C PRO A 188 -8.12 -3.59 -1.60
N LEU A 189 -6.97 -4.29 -1.57
CA LEU A 189 -6.90 -5.65 -1.04
C LEU A 189 -7.20 -5.72 0.47
N THR A 190 -6.86 -4.69 1.25
CA THR A 190 -7.17 -4.68 2.69
C THR A 190 -8.69 -4.64 2.91
N VAL A 191 -9.44 -3.91 2.10
CA VAL A 191 -10.91 -3.90 2.12
C VAL A 191 -11.45 -5.25 1.70
N THR A 192 -11.07 -5.72 0.51
CA THR A 192 -11.60 -6.97 -0.06
C THR A 192 -11.35 -8.16 0.87
N ASN A 193 -10.16 -8.25 1.47
CA ASN A 193 -9.81 -9.34 2.37
C ASN A 193 -10.58 -9.25 3.70
N PHE A 194 -10.80 -8.05 4.23
CA PHE A 194 -11.59 -7.85 5.43
C PHE A 194 -13.02 -8.42 5.26
N PHE A 195 -13.65 -8.12 4.12
CA PHE A 195 -14.99 -8.62 3.82
C PHE A 195 -15.04 -10.13 3.49
N LYS A 196 -13.93 -10.76 3.12
CA LYS A 196 -13.92 -12.22 2.87
C LYS A 196 -14.17 -13.04 4.12
N ILE A 197 -13.77 -12.56 5.29
CA ILE A 197 -13.91 -13.27 6.57
C ILE A 197 -15.31 -13.10 7.14
N SER A 198 -15.96 -11.98 6.85
CA SER A 198 -17.31 -11.74 7.38
C SER A 198 -18.33 -12.75 6.85
N LYS A 199 -19.07 -13.36 7.76
CA LYS A 199 -20.22 -14.23 7.45
C LYS A 199 -21.42 -13.43 6.97
N ASN A 200 -21.54 -12.16 7.38
CA ASN A 200 -22.62 -11.26 6.98
C ASN A 200 -22.03 -9.93 6.51
N LYS A 201 -21.78 -9.85 5.21
CA LYS A 201 -21.17 -8.67 4.58
C LYS A 201 -22.05 -7.43 4.63
N GLU A 202 -23.36 -7.61 4.50
CA GLU A 202 -24.32 -6.50 4.52
C GLU A 202 -24.37 -5.85 5.90
N LYS A 203 -24.51 -6.66 6.96
CA LYS A 203 -24.45 -6.16 8.35
C LYS A 203 -23.12 -5.45 8.64
N LEU A 204 -22.00 -6.05 8.21
CA LEU A 204 -20.69 -5.45 8.43
C LEU A 204 -20.56 -4.11 7.69
N ALA A 205 -21.03 -4.03 6.45
CA ALA A 205 -21.02 -2.79 5.67
C ALA A 205 -21.87 -1.70 6.33
N ASP A 206 -23.06 -2.04 6.83
CA ASP A 206 -23.91 -1.12 7.57
C ASP A 206 -23.22 -0.58 8.83
N LEU A 207 -22.58 -1.44 9.63
CA LEU A 207 -21.82 -1.04 10.80
C LEU A 207 -20.65 -0.12 10.43
N LEU A 208 -19.89 -0.43 9.38
CA LEU A 208 -18.78 0.42 8.90
C LEU A 208 -19.26 1.77 8.38
N SER A 209 -20.48 1.85 7.88
CA SER A 209 -21.05 3.07 7.33
C SER A 209 -21.67 4.00 8.40
N ASN A 210 -22.29 3.41 9.42
CA ASN A 210 -23.18 4.14 10.32
C ASN A 210 -22.67 4.22 11.78
N ASN A 211 -21.87 3.24 12.23
CA ASN A 211 -21.50 3.12 13.64
C ASN A 211 -20.08 3.55 13.96
N LEU A 212 -19.18 3.56 12.97
CA LEU A 212 -17.78 3.95 13.18
C LEU A 212 -17.25 4.78 12.00
N LEU A 213 -16.17 5.51 12.25
CA LEU A 213 -15.54 6.32 11.23
C LEU A 213 -14.66 5.46 10.32
N THR A 214 -15.08 5.26 9.07
CA THR A 214 -14.27 4.55 8.08
C THR A 214 -13.37 5.52 7.32
N VAL A 215 -12.05 5.26 7.35
CA VAL A 215 -11.05 6.11 6.68
C VAL A 215 -10.18 5.28 5.75
N CYS A 216 -9.98 5.72 4.53
CA CYS A 216 -9.06 5.05 3.61
C CYS A 216 -7.92 5.97 3.17
N ILE A 217 -6.86 5.37 2.61
CA ILE A 217 -5.65 6.10 2.22
C ILE A 217 -5.89 7.05 1.05
N GLY A 218 -6.89 6.79 0.21
CA GLY A 218 -7.15 7.58 -0.98
C GLY A 218 -8.22 6.97 -1.88
N PRO A 219 -8.55 7.63 -3.01
CA PRO A 219 -9.73 7.35 -3.82
C PRO A 219 -9.74 5.95 -4.45
N ILE A 220 -8.57 5.37 -4.75
CA ILE A 220 -8.49 4.01 -5.33
C ILE A 220 -8.99 2.96 -4.32
N THR A 221 -8.68 3.14 -3.04
CA THR A 221 -9.19 2.27 -1.97
C THR A 221 -10.66 2.56 -1.71
N GLY A 222 -11.06 3.84 -1.77
CA GLY A 222 -12.44 4.29 -1.62
C GLY A 222 -13.39 3.63 -2.62
N LYS A 223 -13.00 3.52 -3.90
CA LYS A 223 -13.79 2.81 -4.93
C LYS A 223 -14.18 1.37 -4.57
N ILE A 224 -13.42 0.70 -3.71
CA ILE A 224 -13.80 -0.63 -3.21
C ILE A 224 -14.82 -0.52 -2.07
N LEU A 225 -14.72 0.51 -1.23
CA LEU A 225 -15.73 0.80 -0.20
C LEU A 225 -17.06 1.18 -0.82
N ASP A 226 -17.06 1.91 -1.95
CA ASP A 226 -18.27 2.24 -2.73
C ASP A 226 -19.04 0.97 -3.16
N GLN A 227 -18.34 -0.11 -3.50
CA GLN A 227 -18.97 -1.38 -3.89
C GLN A 227 -19.77 -2.05 -2.76
N TYR A 228 -19.49 -1.66 -1.51
CA TYR A 228 -20.20 -2.10 -0.31
C TYR A 228 -21.13 -1.03 0.25
N ASN A 229 -21.33 0.11 -0.44
CA ASN A 229 -22.12 1.27 -0.01
C ASN A 229 -21.68 1.83 1.35
N ILE A 230 -20.36 1.87 1.61
CA ILE A 230 -19.81 2.35 2.88
C ILE A 230 -19.48 3.84 2.76
N ASN A 231 -19.92 4.63 3.74
CA ASN A 231 -19.49 6.01 3.92
C ASN A 231 -18.04 6.04 4.42
N TYR A 232 -17.19 6.83 3.78
CA TYR A 232 -15.77 6.94 4.15
C TYR A 232 -15.22 8.33 3.87
N ILE A 233 -14.07 8.62 4.47
CA ILE A 233 -13.27 9.81 4.17
C ILE A 233 -11.84 9.40 3.81
N TYR A 234 -11.11 10.28 3.11
CA TYR A 234 -9.69 10.13 2.83
C TYR A 234 -9.00 11.50 2.80
N PRO A 235 -7.67 11.58 3.07
CA PRO A 235 -6.92 12.83 3.09
C PRO A 235 -6.61 13.33 1.67
N ASP A 236 -6.26 14.61 1.56
CA ASP A 236 -5.81 15.23 0.31
C ASP A 236 -4.44 14.64 -0.14
N THR A 237 -3.57 14.33 0.82
CA THR A 237 -2.28 13.68 0.56
C THR A 237 -2.34 12.21 0.97
N TYR A 238 -2.13 11.29 0.04
CA TYR A 238 -2.36 9.86 0.21
C TYR A 238 -1.24 9.16 1.00
N ASN A 239 -1.05 9.60 2.24
CA ASN A 239 -0.08 9.01 3.17
C ASN A 239 -0.73 8.67 4.52
N VAL A 240 -0.04 7.85 5.31
CA VAL A 240 -0.59 7.31 6.56
C VAL A 240 -0.73 8.38 7.64
N ARG A 241 0.19 9.34 7.71
CA ARG A 241 0.12 10.41 8.71
C ARG A 241 -1.10 11.28 8.48
N ASP A 242 -1.28 11.80 7.27
CA ASP A 242 -2.40 12.67 6.93
C ASP A 242 -3.74 11.92 7.07
N MET A 243 -3.77 10.62 6.74
CA MET A 243 -4.94 9.76 6.96
C MET A 243 -5.30 9.67 8.45
N MET A 244 -4.32 9.48 9.34
CA MET A 244 -4.58 9.41 10.78
C MET A 244 -4.93 10.79 11.36
N GLU A 245 -4.28 11.86 10.92
CA GLU A 245 -4.60 13.23 11.34
C GLU A 245 -6.02 13.62 10.94
N LEU A 246 -6.46 13.27 9.72
CA LEU A 246 -7.84 13.45 9.27
C LEU A 246 -8.83 12.68 10.14
N LEU A 247 -8.53 11.39 10.44
CA LEU A 247 -9.33 10.54 11.31
C LEU A 247 -9.55 11.22 12.66
N PHE A 248 -8.48 11.62 13.33
CA PHE A 248 -8.55 12.21 14.67
C PHE A 248 -9.25 13.58 14.67
N LYS A 249 -9.02 14.41 13.66
CA LYS A 249 -9.72 15.68 13.49
C LYS A 249 -11.22 15.48 13.34
N THR A 250 -11.63 14.53 12.49
CA THR A 250 -13.05 14.23 12.24
C THR A 250 -13.72 13.65 13.47
N TRP A 251 -13.05 12.69 14.12
CA TRP A 251 -13.57 12.05 15.34
C TRP A 251 -13.78 13.06 16.49
N ARG A 252 -12.82 13.97 16.74
CA ARG A 252 -12.96 15.03 17.75
C ARG A 252 -14.14 15.93 17.46
N ASN A 253 -14.27 16.40 16.22
CA ASN A 253 -15.37 17.27 15.82
C ASN A 253 -16.77 16.65 16.03
N SER A 254 -16.88 15.32 16.00
CA SER A 254 -18.15 14.61 16.25
C SER A 254 -18.43 14.35 17.74
N HIS A 255 -17.40 14.41 18.60
CA HIS A 255 -17.52 14.11 20.05
C HIS A 255 -17.32 15.32 20.97
N GLU A 256 -16.98 16.50 20.44
CA GLU A 256 -16.84 17.76 21.17
C GLU A 256 -18.10 18.67 21.07
N ARG A 257 -19.23 18.12 20.59
CA ARG A 257 -20.51 18.83 20.51
C ARG A 257 -21.43 18.51 21.68
#